data_ae98a305960c88230e93a411f1719508
#
_entry.id   ae98a305960c88230e93a411f1719508
#
_cell.length_a   1.000
_cell.length_b   1.000
_cell.length_c   1.000
_cell.angle_alpha   90.00
_cell.angle_beta   90.00
_cell.angle_gamma   90.00
#
_symmetry.space_group_name_H-M   'P 1'
#
loop_
_entity.id
_entity.type
_entity.pdbx_description
1 polymer ?
#
loop_
_entity_poly.entity_id
_entity_poly.type
_entity_poly.pdbx_seq_one_letter_code
_entity_poly.pdbx_strand_id
1 'polypeptide(L)'
;MSNIELLKRLYKDYSKKFLKKIFISVFFSVLVAGSTAAIAWLLDPAIKKIFIDKDQTLILIIPIFIVISFAIKGFSLYLAKATMISVGEEIKKILQFDMISSLIKADTKLIDKKHSGKFISNLTYDVSHITNLLSDAILVFSKDSL
;
A
#
# COMPACT_ATOMS: atom_id res chain seq x y z
N MET A 1 12.74 -25.75 -0.07
CA MET A 1 12.98 -24.35 0.32
C MET A 1 11.82 -23.91 1.20
N SER A 2 12.10 -23.42 2.39
CA SER A 2 11.07 -22.91 3.31
C SER A 2 10.42 -21.66 2.72
N ASN A 3 9.11 -21.50 2.91
CA ASN A 3 8.37 -20.29 2.47
C ASN A 3 9.01 -18.98 2.99
N ILE A 4 9.66 -19.05 4.16
CA ILE A 4 10.38 -17.95 4.79
C ILE A 4 11.67 -17.58 4.01
N GLU A 5 12.37 -18.54 3.47
CA GLU A 5 13.59 -18.29 2.66
C GLU A 5 13.24 -17.64 1.33
N LEU A 6 12.13 -18.03 0.72
CA LEU A 6 11.60 -17.40 -0.49
C LEU A 6 11.20 -15.94 -0.23
N LEU A 7 10.48 -15.67 0.85
CA LEU A 7 10.10 -14.33 1.26
C LEU A 7 11.32 -13.45 1.57
N LYS A 8 12.33 -14.01 2.26
CA LYS A 8 13.57 -13.29 2.60
C LYS A 8 14.39 -12.96 1.35
N ARG A 9 14.41 -13.84 0.35
CA ARG A 9 15.08 -13.62 -0.92
C ARG A 9 14.35 -12.56 -1.75
N LEU A 10 13.02 -12.64 -1.85
CA LEU A 10 12.21 -11.62 -2.49
C LEU A 10 12.40 -10.24 -1.84
N TYR A 11 12.42 -10.19 -0.52
CA TYR A 11 12.67 -8.94 0.20
C TYR A 11 14.06 -8.38 -0.07
N LYS A 12 15.10 -9.22 -0.02
CA LYS A 12 16.49 -8.79 -0.17
C LYS A 12 16.82 -8.32 -1.59
N ASP A 13 16.31 -9.03 -2.59
CA ASP A 13 16.71 -8.81 -3.99
C ASP A 13 15.82 -7.75 -4.69
N TYR A 14 14.55 -7.64 -4.27
CA TYR A 14 13.59 -6.76 -4.93
C TYR A 14 13.16 -5.56 -4.08
N SER A 15 12.91 -5.73 -2.78
CA SER A 15 12.36 -4.64 -1.95
C SER A 15 13.37 -3.57 -1.58
N LYS A 16 14.67 -3.89 -1.45
CA LYS A 16 15.72 -2.91 -1.13
C LYS A 16 15.78 -1.74 -2.10
N LYS A 17 15.49 -1.99 -3.38
CA LYS A 17 15.53 -0.98 -4.44
C LYS A 17 14.44 0.08 -4.28
N PHE A 18 13.35 -0.28 -3.60
CA PHE A 18 12.15 0.57 -3.46
C PHE A 18 11.90 1.08 -2.05
N LEU A 19 12.88 0.90 -1.13
CA LEU A 19 12.76 1.32 0.27
C LEU A 19 12.36 2.78 0.43
N LYS A 20 12.85 3.68 -0.42
CA LYS A 20 12.47 5.11 -0.38
C LYS A 20 10.98 5.30 -0.65
N LYS A 21 10.42 4.62 -1.66
CA LYS A 21 8.99 4.70 -2.00
C LYS A 21 8.14 4.07 -0.89
N ILE A 22 8.57 2.93 -0.35
CA ILE A 22 7.90 2.27 0.78
C ILE A 22 7.88 3.19 1.99
N PHE A 23 9.00 3.84 2.32
CA PHE A 23 9.08 4.77 3.45
C PHE A 23 8.14 5.98 3.26
N ILE A 24 8.06 6.52 2.05
CA ILE A 24 7.11 7.61 1.71
C ILE A 24 5.67 7.14 1.91
N SER A 25 5.33 5.93 1.45
CA SER A 25 3.97 5.38 1.64
C SER A 25 3.64 5.20 3.12
N VAL A 26 4.56 4.66 3.91
CA VAL A 26 4.41 4.51 5.37
C VAL A 26 4.24 5.87 6.05
N PHE A 27 5.02 6.88 5.66
CA PHE A 27 4.88 8.24 6.20
C PHE A 27 3.48 8.81 5.96
N PHE A 28 2.95 8.68 4.74
CA PHE A 28 1.58 9.11 4.45
C PHE A 28 0.53 8.28 5.19
N SER A 29 0.77 6.98 5.43
CA SER A 29 -0.12 6.15 6.25
C SER A 29 -0.18 6.63 7.70
N VAL A 30 0.94 7.05 8.28
CA VAL A 30 0.98 7.67 9.62
C VAL A 30 0.18 8.97 9.64
N LEU A 31 0.26 9.80 8.58
CA LEU A 31 -0.57 11.00 8.47
C LEU A 31 -2.07 10.69 8.40
N VAL A 32 -2.45 9.60 7.73
CA VAL A 32 -3.86 9.13 7.70
C VAL A 32 -4.33 8.75 9.10
N ALA A 33 -3.53 7.99 9.84
CA ALA A 33 -3.85 7.60 11.22
C ALA A 33 -3.95 8.81 12.15
N GLY A 34 -2.97 9.73 12.07
CA GLY A 34 -2.99 10.99 12.84
C GLY A 34 -4.20 11.86 12.53
N SER A 35 -4.58 11.97 11.27
CA SER A 35 -5.80 12.70 10.87
C SER A 35 -7.07 12.04 11.43
N THR A 36 -7.12 10.71 11.49
CA THR A 36 -8.25 9.98 12.08
C THR A 36 -8.36 10.25 13.59
N ALA A 37 -7.25 10.20 14.30
CA ALA A 37 -7.19 10.54 15.72
C ALA A 37 -7.58 12.01 15.96
N ALA A 38 -7.11 12.95 15.13
CA ALA A 38 -7.46 14.36 15.21
C ALA A 38 -8.97 14.60 15.03
N ILE A 39 -9.60 13.90 14.06
CA ILE A 39 -11.06 13.99 13.86
C ILE A 39 -11.79 13.47 15.10
N ALA A 40 -11.40 12.33 15.66
CA ALA A 40 -12.01 11.78 16.87
C ALA A 40 -11.87 12.74 18.07
N TRP A 41 -10.69 13.36 18.21
CA TRP A 41 -10.43 14.33 19.28
C TRP A 41 -11.23 15.64 19.12
N LEU A 42 -11.50 16.08 17.89
CA LEU A 42 -12.29 17.27 17.60
C LEU A 42 -13.80 17.07 17.85
N LEU A 43 -14.28 15.82 17.87
CA LEU A 43 -15.71 15.54 18.08
C LEU A 43 -16.19 15.94 19.49
N ASP A 44 -15.38 15.72 20.53
CA ASP A 44 -15.76 16.06 21.91
C ASP A 44 -15.94 17.60 22.11
N PRO A 45 -14.96 18.44 21.74
CA PRO A 45 -15.17 19.89 21.79
C PRO A 45 -16.25 20.37 20.81
N ALA A 46 -16.45 19.70 19.67
CA ALA A 46 -17.52 20.04 18.75
C ALA A 46 -18.90 19.96 19.44
N ILE A 47 -19.16 18.85 20.13
CA ILE A 47 -20.42 18.64 20.82
C ILE A 47 -20.56 19.64 21.96
N LYS A 48 -19.55 19.80 22.82
CA LYS A 48 -19.62 20.69 24.00
C LYS A 48 -19.74 22.16 23.62
N LYS A 49 -18.88 22.65 22.74
CA LYS A 49 -18.79 24.08 22.41
C LYS A 49 -19.90 24.54 21.48
N ILE A 50 -20.37 23.69 20.59
CA ILE A 50 -21.46 24.04 19.66
C ILE A 50 -22.82 23.93 20.34
N PHE A 51 -23.11 22.83 21.05
CA PHE A 51 -24.43 22.53 21.54
C PHE A 51 -24.66 22.99 22.98
N ILE A 52 -23.65 22.99 23.86
CA ILE A 52 -23.78 23.32 25.26
C ILE A 52 -23.42 24.79 25.50
N ASP A 53 -22.22 25.21 25.14
CA ASP A 53 -21.70 26.56 25.43
C ASP A 53 -22.20 27.61 24.42
N LYS A 54 -22.67 27.18 23.23
CA LYS A 54 -23.16 28.04 22.13
C LYS A 54 -22.19 29.17 21.77
N ASP A 55 -20.90 28.89 21.80
CA ASP A 55 -19.84 29.85 21.45
C ASP A 55 -19.85 30.12 19.95
N GLN A 56 -20.29 31.31 19.55
CA GLN A 56 -20.48 31.72 18.15
C GLN A 56 -19.18 31.63 17.33
N THR A 57 -18.03 31.87 17.95
CA THR A 57 -16.74 31.81 17.27
C THR A 57 -16.34 30.35 16.97
N LEU A 58 -16.52 29.46 17.96
CA LEU A 58 -16.15 28.06 17.83
C LEU A 58 -17.11 27.24 16.95
N ILE A 59 -18.37 27.69 16.84
CA ILE A 59 -19.37 27.11 15.92
C ILE A 59 -18.87 27.11 14.46
N LEU A 60 -18.12 28.13 14.04
CA LEU A 60 -17.54 28.19 12.67
C LEU A 60 -16.19 27.54 12.57
N ILE A 61 -15.35 27.68 13.58
CA ILE A 61 -13.96 27.24 13.56
C ILE A 61 -13.87 25.70 13.58
N ILE A 62 -14.61 25.03 14.45
CA ILE A 62 -14.52 23.57 14.62
C ILE A 62 -14.90 22.81 13.34
N PRO A 63 -16.00 23.10 12.64
CA PRO A 63 -16.31 22.45 11.36
C PRO A 63 -15.24 22.66 10.30
N ILE A 64 -14.63 23.83 10.25
CA ILE A 64 -13.52 24.11 9.31
C ILE A 64 -12.34 23.18 9.59
N PHE A 65 -11.93 23.03 10.85
CA PHE A 65 -10.84 22.10 11.21
C PHE A 65 -11.18 20.64 10.90
N ILE A 66 -12.43 20.24 11.08
CA ILE A 66 -12.89 18.90 10.70
C ILE A 66 -12.76 18.70 9.19
N VAL A 67 -13.22 19.64 8.37
CA VAL A 67 -13.11 19.57 6.90
C VAL A 67 -11.64 19.50 6.46
N ILE A 68 -10.78 20.33 7.04
CA ILE A 68 -9.34 20.31 6.77
C ILE A 68 -8.72 18.93 7.12
N SER A 69 -9.10 18.38 8.27
CA SER A 69 -8.62 17.05 8.68
C SER A 69 -9.05 15.95 7.72
N PHE A 70 -10.29 15.99 7.22
CA PHE A 70 -10.76 15.05 6.20
C PHE A 70 -10.04 15.24 4.86
N ALA A 71 -9.76 16.48 4.45
CA ALA A 71 -9.01 16.77 3.24
C ALA A 71 -7.58 16.23 3.31
N ILE A 72 -6.88 16.46 4.43
CA ILE A 72 -5.53 15.93 4.67
C ILE A 72 -5.55 14.39 4.66
N LYS A 73 -6.54 13.78 5.33
CA LYS A 73 -6.70 12.33 5.37
C LYS A 73 -6.89 11.74 3.96
N GLY A 74 -7.80 12.32 3.17
CA GLY A 74 -8.09 11.86 1.81
C GLY A 74 -6.87 11.97 0.89
N PHE A 75 -6.20 13.11 0.92
CA PHE A 75 -5.00 13.37 0.13
C PHE A 75 -3.84 12.43 0.52
N SER A 76 -3.59 12.28 1.81
CA SER A 76 -2.54 11.38 2.32
C SER A 76 -2.82 9.92 1.97
N LEU A 77 -4.09 9.49 2.08
CA LEU A 77 -4.49 8.13 1.70
C LEU A 77 -4.28 7.87 0.20
N TYR A 78 -4.61 8.85 -0.65
CA TYR A 78 -4.37 8.74 -2.08
C TYR A 78 -2.87 8.59 -2.39
N LEU A 79 -2.02 9.43 -1.81
CA LEU A 79 -0.57 9.39 -2.03
C LEU A 79 0.05 8.08 -1.49
N ALA A 80 -0.39 7.62 -0.32
CA ALA A 80 0.06 6.34 0.22
C ALA A 80 -0.25 5.18 -0.73
N LYS A 81 -1.50 5.08 -1.19
CA LYS A 81 -1.94 4.04 -2.13
C LYS A 81 -1.24 4.15 -3.48
N ALA A 82 -1.19 5.33 -4.08
CA ALA A 82 -0.57 5.53 -5.38
C ALA A 82 0.92 5.15 -5.38
N THR A 83 1.64 5.54 -4.32
CA THR A 83 3.05 5.19 -4.17
C THR A 83 3.23 3.67 -4.01
N MET A 84 2.37 3.02 -3.24
CA MET A 84 2.47 1.58 -3.01
C MET A 84 2.12 0.75 -4.23
N ILE A 85 1.08 1.16 -4.99
CA ILE A 85 0.74 0.55 -6.28
C ILE A 85 1.93 0.67 -7.25
N SER A 86 2.57 1.84 -7.32
CA SER A 86 3.77 2.02 -8.16
C SER A 86 4.89 1.05 -7.78
N VAL A 87 5.12 0.81 -6.50
CA VAL A 87 6.11 -0.18 -6.04
C VAL A 87 5.71 -1.59 -6.45
N GLY A 88 4.44 -1.97 -6.27
CA GLY A 88 3.91 -3.28 -6.67
C GLY A 88 4.09 -3.54 -8.16
N GLU A 89 3.75 -2.58 -9.01
CA GLU A 89 3.90 -2.72 -10.47
C GLU A 89 5.37 -2.81 -10.92
N GLU A 90 6.29 -2.10 -10.26
CA GLU A 90 7.72 -2.22 -10.56
C GLU A 90 8.28 -3.59 -10.15
N ILE A 91 7.89 -4.11 -8.98
CA ILE A 91 8.27 -5.46 -8.55
C ILE A 91 7.70 -6.51 -9.51
N LYS A 92 6.43 -6.39 -9.89
CA LYS A 92 5.78 -7.25 -10.87
C LYS A 92 6.54 -7.31 -12.19
N LYS A 93 6.91 -6.14 -12.72
CA LYS A 93 7.69 -6.04 -13.98
C LYS A 93 9.03 -6.78 -13.88
N ILE A 94 9.75 -6.65 -12.78
CA ILE A 94 11.03 -7.30 -12.57
C ILE A 94 10.85 -8.83 -12.48
N LEU A 95 9.86 -9.29 -11.70
CA LEU A 95 9.56 -10.72 -11.57
C LEU A 95 9.17 -11.34 -12.91
N GLN A 96 8.31 -10.67 -13.68
CA GLN A 96 7.93 -11.12 -15.01
C GLN A 96 9.13 -11.21 -15.95
N PHE A 97 10.00 -10.21 -15.94
CA PHE A 97 11.23 -10.22 -16.75
C PHE A 97 12.16 -11.36 -16.36
N ASP A 98 12.38 -11.61 -15.07
CA ASP A 98 13.22 -12.70 -14.59
C ASP A 98 12.65 -14.07 -14.96
N MET A 99 11.32 -14.23 -14.88
CA MET A 99 10.63 -15.45 -15.30
C MET A 99 10.78 -15.69 -16.80
N ILE A 100 10.58 -14.68 -17.64
CA ILE A 100 10.74 -14.76 -19.11
C ILE A 100 12.21 -15.07 -19.45
N SER A 101 13.15 -14.37 -18.83
CA SER A 101 14.59 -14.60 -19.05
C SER A 101 15.01 -16.04 -18.69
N SER A 102 14.47 -16.55 -17.59
CA SER A 102 14.70 -17.92 -17.17
C SER A 102 14.09 -18.94 -18.12
N LEU A 103 12.92 -18.63 -18.69
CA LEU A 103 12.25 -19.47 -19.69
C LEU A 103 13.05 -19.56 -21.00
N ILE A 104 13.55 -18.42 -21.48
CA ILE A 104 14.36 -18.36 -22.71
C ILE A 104 15.66 -19.13 -22.54
N LYS A 105 16.23 -19.16 -21.34
CA LYS A 105 17.46 -19.92 -21.03
C LYS A 105 17.20 -21.38 -20.73
N ALA A 106 15.96 -21.80 -20.53
CA ALA A 106 15.61 -23.19 -20.28
C ALA A 106 15.63 -23.99 -21.57
N ASP A 107 16.03 -25.29 -21.47
CA ASP A 107 16.06 -26.20 -22.60
C ASP A 107 14.65 -26.38 -23.18
N THR A 108 14.52 -26.35 -24.50
CA THR A 108 13.28 -26.53 -25.28
C THR A 108 12.51 -27.79 -24.87
N LYS A 109 13.17 -28.86 -24.46
CA LYS A 109 12.55 -30.09 -23.94
C LYS A 109 11.71 -29.89 -22.68
N LEU A 110 11.98 -28.86 -21.89
CA LEU A 110 11.20 -28.48 -20.69
C LEU A 110 9.94 -27.67 -21.04
N ILE A 111 10.00 -26.95 -22.15
CA ILE A 111 8.90 -26.12 -22.64
C ILE A 111 7.81 -26.98 -23.27
N ASP A 112 8.22 -28.00 -24.08
CA ASP A 112 7.30 -28.93 -24.76
C ASP A 112 6.49 -29.80 -23.79
N LYS A 113 7.02 -30.09 -22.60
CA LYS A 113 6.33 -30.93 -21.59
C LYS A 113 5.28 -30.16 -20.76
N LYS A 114 5.27 -28.85 -20.75
CA LYS A 114 4.31 -28.04 -20.00
C LYS A 114 3.49 -27.19 -20.96
N HIS A 115 2.16 -27.33 -20.89
CA HIS A 115 1.23 -26.55 -21.69
C HIS A 115 1.55 -25.06 -21.57
N SER A 116 1.80 -24.38 -22.68
CA SER A 116 2.14 -22.95 -22.77
C SER A 116 1.14 -22.06 -22.01
N GLY A 117 -0.13 -22.44 -21.97
CA GLY A 117 -1.16 -21.74 -21.20
C GLY A 117 -0.88 -21.67 -19.69
N LYS A 118 -0.26 -22.69 -19.10
CA LYS A 118 0.11 -22.68 -17.68
C LYS A 118 1.23 -21.68 -17.39
N PHE A 119 2.19 -21.53 -18.30
CA PHE A 119 3.24 -20.52 -18.17
C PHE A 119 2.67 -19.10 -18.26
N ILE A 120 1.77 -18.86 -19.21
CA ILE A 120 1.11 -17.55 -19.37
C ILE A 120 0.28 -17.23 -18.12
N SER A 121 -0.45 -18.20 -17.58
CA SER A 121 -1.21 -18.03 -16.35
C SER A 121 -0.30 -17.67 -15.17
N ASN A 122 0.77 -18.41 -14.93
CA ASN A 122 1.72 -18.13 -13.85
C ASN A 122 2.38 -16.75 -14.02
N LEU A 123 2.75 -16.39 -15.25
CA LEU A 123 3.38 -15.11 -15.55
C LEU A 123 2.47 -13.92 -15.32
N THR A 124 1.18 -14.08 -15.56
CA THR A 124 0.21 -12.98 -15.55
C THR A 124 -0.57 -12.94 -14.25
N TYR A 125 -1.13 -14.06 -13.81
CA TYR A 125 -2.01 -14.12 -12.64
C TYR A 125 -1.25 -14.30 -11.34
N ASP A 126 -0.36 -15.27 -11.24
CA ASP A 126 0.31 -15.59 -9.98
C ASP A 126 1.21 -14.45 -9.53
N VAL A 127 1.97 -13.84 -10.45
CA VAL A 127 2.82 -12.68 -10.14
C VAL A 127 1.98 -11.48 -9.71
N SER A 128 0.85 -11.24 -10.38
CA SER A 128 -0.06 -10.14 -10.01
C SER A 128 -0.67 -10.36 -8.62
N HIS A 129 -1.10 -11.58 -8.32
CA HIS A 129 -1.63 -11.90 -6.98
C HIS A 129 -0.60 -11.70 -5.87
N ILE A 130 0.63 -12.14 -6.07
CA ILE A 130 1.71 -11.97 -5.08
C ILE A 130 2.01 -10.50 -4.85
N THR A 131 2.10 -9.69 -5.90
CA THR A 131 2.41 -8.26 -5.77
C THR A 131 1.27 -7.47 -5.15
N ASN A 132 0.02 -7.78 -5.45
CA ASN A 132 -1.14 -7.16 -4.83
C ASN A 132 -1.22 -7.51 -3.34
N LEU A 133 -1.06 -8.79 -2.97
CA LEU A 133 -1.03 -9.22 -1.58
C LEU A 133 0.08 -8.53 -0.77
N LEU A 134 1.27 -8.36 -1.35
CA LEU A 134 2.38 -7.64 -0.71
C LEU A 134 2.03 -6.15 -0.51
N SER A 135 1.46 -5.51 -1.52
CA SER A 135 1.09 -4.10 -1.46
C SER A 135 -0.03 -3.86 -0.45
N ASP A 136 -1.05 -4.69 -0.46
CA ASP A 136 -2.19 -4.59 0.47
C ASP A 136 -1.76 -4.92 1.90
N ALA A 137 -0.94 -5.95 2.11
CA ALA A 137 -0.44 -6.30 3.43
C ALA A 137 0.35 -5.15 4.07
N ILE A 138 1.23 -4.47 3.32
CA ILE A 138 2.00 -3.34 3.82
C ILE A 138 1.08 -2.15 4.13
N LEU A 139 0.09 -1.87 3.29
CA LEU A 139 -0.86 -0.78 3.50
C LEU A 139 -1.77 -1.02 4.71
N VAL A 140 -2.31 -2.23 4.83
CA VAL A 140 -3.17 -2.63 5.96
C VAL A 140 -2.36 -2.61 7.26
N PHE A 141 -1.18 -3.22 7.27
CA PHE A 141 -0.32 -3.23 8.45
C PHE A 141 0.06 -1.81 8.91
N SER A 142 0.40 -0.91 7.98
CA SER A 142 0.75 0.48 8.33
C SER A 142 -0.45 1.31 8.76
N LYS A 143 -1.66 0.98 8.29
CA LYS A 143 -2.87 1.75 8.60
C LYS A 143 -3.58 1.26 9.86
N ASP A 144 -3.63 -0.06 10.07
CA ASP A 144 -4.43 -0.68 11.14
C ASP A 144 -3.58 -0.99 12.39
N SER A 145 -2.24 -0.90 12.29
CA SER A 145 -1.30 -1.05 13.42
C SER A 145 -1.06 0.26 14.20
N LEU A 146 -1.63 1.38 13.75
CA LEU A 146 -1.55 2.72 14.36
C LEU A 146 -2.93 3.17 14.84
#